data_ee112cf8a16146832e07dad908891bfa
#
_entry.id   ee112cf8a16146832e07dad908891bfa
#
_cell.length_a   1.000
_cell.length_b   1.000
_cell.length_c   1.000
_cell.angle_alpha   90.00
_cell.angle_beta   90.00
_cell.angle_gamma   90.00
#
_symmetry.space_group_name_H-M   'P 1'
#
loop_
_entity.id
_entity.type
_entity.pdbx_description
1 polymer ?
#
loop_
_entity_poly.entity_id
_entity_poly.type
_entity_poly.pdbx_seq_one_letter_code
_entity_poly.pdbx_strand_id
1 'polypeptide(L)'
;MYQAKSDHRHSLQLFSQEMNRRAQERAAMERALHHALERGELTLHYQPQITSDPALALHGMEALARWSHPEWGPVSPAQFIPLAEETGLIPALTHWLVNEVCQQINTWRTARIAVPHVAVNLSGRSFHQKGFAQNVSNTLRQHGLAAHDLLLEITESVMMDAREVTQENIELLSQQGSRLSLDDFGTGYSSLSYLHRLPIRELKLDKSFVQDLEHSETARALTISVLSIAKSLGMTVVAEGVETSQQCRWLKEHGCEVMQGYLLGRPMPAHMLHAWSVEASAVCCS
;
A
#
# COMPACT_ATOMS: atom_id res chain seq x y z
N MET A 1 44.16 16.86 30.26
CA MET A 1 42.79 16.70 30.84
C MET A 1 41.81 17.81 30.44
N TYR A 2 42.21 18.88 29.80
CA TYR A 2 41.34 20.01 29.37
C TYR A 2 40.74 19.84 27.95
N GLN A 3 41.37 19.10 27.01
CA GLN A 3 40.89 18.92 25.66
C GLN A 3 39.62 18.01 25.56
N ALA A 4 39.53 16.95 26.38
CA ALA A 4 38.38 16.05 26.38
C ALA A 4 37.04 16.69 26.84
N LYS A 5 37.09 17.76 27.66
CA LYS A 5 35.88 18.49 28.08
C LYS A 5 35.34 19.49 27.03
N SER A 6 36.18 19.94 26.11
CA SER A 6 35.84 20.83 25.02
C SER A 6 35.13 20.06 23.90
N ASP A 7 35.61 18.86 23.58
CA ASP A 7 35.01 17.99 22.53
C ASP A 7 33.62 17.48 22.94
N HIS A 8 33.41 17.15 24.21
CA HIS A 8 32.08 16.75 24.71
C HIS A 8 31.05 17.88 24.68
N ARG A 9 31.47 19.11 24.94
CA ARG A 9 30.55 20.27 24.83
C ARG A 9 30.24 20.63 23.40
N HIS A 10 31.18 20.53 22.47
CA HIS A 10 30.95 20.74 21.04
C HIS A 10 30.02 19.66 20.45
N SER A 11 30.25 18.39 20.79
CA SER A 11 29.38 17.29 20.34
C SER A 11 27.95 17.38 20.89
N LEU A 12 27.79 17.75 22.17
CA LEU A 12 26.48 18.03 22.79
C LEU A 12 25.77 19.22 22.15
N GLN A 13 26.50 20.28 21.81
CA GLN A 13 25.95 21.49 21.22
C GLN A 13 25.55 21.26 19.76
N LEU A 14 26.34 20.51 18.97
CA LEU A 14 26.01 20.07 17.62
C LEU A 14 24.82 19.14 17.64
N PHE A 15 24.73 18.18 18.56
CA PHE A 15 23.60 17.28 18.75
C PHE A 15 22.30 18.03 19.08
N SER A 16 22.39 19.04 19.96
CA SER A 16 21.26 19.91 20.30
C SER A 16 20.79 20.77 19.13
N GLN A 17 21.70 21.31 18.32
CA GLN A 17 21.35 22.08 17.14
C GLN A 17 20.71 21.22 16.06
N GLU A 18 21.23 20.03 15.81
CA GLU A 18 20.67 19.07 14.86
C GLU A 18 19.28 18.60 15.28
N MET A 19 19.08 18.32 16.58
CA MET A 19 17.75 17.98 17.12
C MET A 19 16.75 19.12 16.94
N ASN A 20 17.16 20.36 17.23
CA ASN A 20 16.30 21.53 17.05
C ASN A 20 15.94 21.73 15.56
N ARG A 21 16.90 21.57 14.65
CA ARG A 21 16.66 21.67 13.20
C ARG A 21 15.64 20.62 12.75
N ARG A 22 15.83 19.37 13.14
CA ARG A 22 14.90 18.26 12.81
C ARG A 22 13.50 18.49 13.36
N ALA A 23 13.41 19.01 14.59
CA ALA A 23 12.12 19.34 15.18
C ALA A 23 11.41 20.48 14.44
N GLN A 24 12.15 21.51 13.98
CA GLN A 24 11.60 22.60 13.18
C GLN A 24 11.16 22.13 11.79
N GLU A 25 11.97 21.33 11.12
CA GLU A 25 11.63 20.74 9.80
C GLU A 25 10.38 19.85 9.91
N ARG A 26 10.29 19.04 10.96
CA ARG A 26 9.13 18.20 11.23
C ARG A 26 7.86 19.03 11.47
N ALA A 27 7.95 20.07 12.31
CA ALA A 27 6.81 20.97 12.55
C ALA A 27 6.40 21.76 11.31
N ALA A 28 7.36 22.11 10.44
CA ALA A 28 7.05 22.72 9.15
C ALA A 28 6.32 21.74 8.21
N MET A 29 6.79 20.49 8.13
CA MET A 29 6.17 19.45 7.32
C MET A 29 4.77 19.09 7.82
N GLU A 30 4.53 19.06 9.13
CA GLU A 30 3.20 18.84 9.71
C GLU A 30 2.19 19.92 9.26
N ARG A 31 2.58 21.19 9.39
CA ARG A 31 1.73 22.31 8.93
C ARG A 31 1.49 22.26 7.41
N ALA A 32 2.53 21.95 6.65
CA ALA A 32 2.43 21.82 5.21
C ALA A 32 1.50 20.67 4.79
N LEU A 33 1.59 19.52 5.45
CA LEU A 33 0.72 18.37 5.17
C LEU A 33 -0.75 18.67 5.47
N HIS A 34 -1.03 19.41 6.55
CA HIS A 34 -2.39 19.85 6.85
C HIS A 34 -2.95 20.71 5.70
N HIS A 35 -2.17 21.65 5.18
CA HIS A 35 -2.59 22.48 4.05
C HIS A 35 -2.61 21.73 2.71
N ALA A 36 -1.77 20.71 2.55
CA ALA A 36 -1.72 19.91 1.33
C ALA A 36 -3.05 19.21 1.02
N LEU A 37 -3.74 18.72 2.06
CA LEU A 37 -5.09 18.14 1.95
C LEU A 37 -6.12 19.12 1.41
N GLU A 38 -5.99 20.42 1.75
CA GLU A 38 -6.93 21.47 1.33
C GLU A 38 -6.59 22.05 -0.03
N ARG A 39 -5.30 22.08 -0.39
CA ARG A 39 -4.80 22.80 -1.58
C ARG A 39 -4.61 21.93 -2.82
N GLY A 40 -4.91 20.63 -2.75
CA GLY A 40 -4.73 19.72 -3.88
C GLY A 40 -3.25 19.43 -4.22
N GLU A 41 -2.36 19.52 -3.22
CA GLU A 41 -0.95 19.15 -3.38
C GLU A 41 -0.72 17.63 -3.34
N LEU A 42 -1.74 16.89 -2.86
CA LEU A 42 -1.78 15.44 -2.87
C LEU A 42 -2.41 14.93 -4.16
N THR A 43 -1.82 13.91 -4.73
CA THR A 43 -2.31 13.22 -5.94
C THR A 43 -2.17 11.72 -5.77
N LEU A 44 -2.80 10.94 -6.67
CA LEU A 44 -2.66 9.49 -6.69
C LEU A 44 -1.93 9.04 -7.96
N HIS A 45 -0.97 8.15 -7.78
CA HIS A 45 -0.45 7.31 -8.84
C HIS A 45 -1.02 5.90 -8.67
N TYR A 46 -1.14 5.20 -9.76
CA TYR A 46 -1.71 3.87 -9.80
C TYR A 46 -0.69 2.89 -10.39
N GLN A 47 -0.46 1.79 -9.69
CA GLN A 47 0.43 0.74 -10.15
C GLN A 47 -0.39 -0.50 -10.54
N PRO A 48 -0.16 -1.06 -11.74
CA PRO A 48 -0.92 -2.22 -12.20
C PRO A 48 -0.51 -3.50 -11.48
N GLN A 49 -1.52 -4.31 -11.17
CA GLN A 49 -1.41 -5.70 -10.73
C GLN A 49 -1.88 -6.59 -11.87
N ILE A 50 -1.03 -7.53 -12.30
CA ILE A 50 -1.22 -8.32 -13.52
C ILE A 50 -1.32 -9.80 -13.16
N THR A 51 -2.28 -10.50 -13.78
CA THR A 51 -2.38 -11.95 -13.63
C THR A 51 -1.20 -12.66 -14.28
N SER A 52 -0.80 -13.79 -13.73
CA SER A 52 0.28 -14.63 -14.28
C SER A 52 -0.17 -15.56 -15.38
N ASP A 53 -1.48 -15.59 -15.70
CA ASP A 53 -2.03 -16.41 -16.78
C ASP A 53 -1.55 -15.92 -18.17
N PRO A 54 -1.74 -16.71 -19.24
CA PRO A 54 -1.30 -16.31 -20.58
C PRO A 54 -1.94 -15.03 -21.11
N ALA A 55 -3.09 -14.61 -20.57
CA ALA A 55 -3.78 -13.39 -21.00
C ALA A 55 -3.15 -12.14 -20.41
N LEU A 56 -2.33 -12.27 -19.32
CA LEU A 56 -1.69 -11.15 -18.62
C LEU A 56 -2.69 -10.02 -18.35
N ALA A 57 -3.87 -10.40 -17.88
CA ALA A 57 -4.96 -9.47 -17.67
C ALA A 57 -4.70 -8.55 -16.47
N LEU A 58 -5.28 -7.36 -16.52
CA LEU A 58 -5.30 -6.46 -15.38
C LEU A 58 -6.12 -7.09 -14.25
N HIS A 59 -5.48 -7.43 -13.13
CA HIS A 59 -6.13 -7.91 -11.92
C HIS A 59 -6.74 -6.76 -11.12
N GLY A 60 -5.98 -5.68 -10.95
CA GLY A 60 -6.35 -4.49 -10.21
C GLY A 60 -5.30 -3.39 -10.34
N MET A 61 -5.51 -2.31 -9.61
CA MET A 61 -4.55 -1.20 -9.52
C MET A 61 -4.32 -0.87 -8.05
N GLU A 62 -3.08 -0.67 -7.64
CA GLU A 62 -2.78 -0.12 -6.32
C GLU A 62 -2.68 1.40 -6.38
N ALA A 63 -3.46 2.10 -5.53
CA ALA A 63 -3.42 3.55 -5.42
C ALA A 63 -2.34 3.99 -4.41
N LEU A 64 -1.41 4.79 -4.89
CA LEU A 64 -0.24 5.22 -4.17
C LEU A 64 -0.24 6.75 -4.04
N ALA A 65 -0.38 7.26 -2.82
CA ALA A 65 -0.37 8.69 -2.55
C ALA A 65 0.97 9.33 -2.95
N ARG A 66 0.90 10.53 -3.52
CA ARG A 66 2.03 11.37 -3.89
C ARG A 66 1.79 12.77 -3.37
N TRP A 67 2.80 13.38 -2.78
CA TRP A 67 2.75 14.75 -2.33
C TRP A 67 3.80 15.57 -3.07
N SER A 68 3.35 16.65 -3.70
CA SER A 68 4.22 17.62 -4.38
C SER A 68 4.09 18.97 -3.71
N HIS A 69 5.03 19.26 -2.79
CA HIS A 69 5.06 20.54 -2.09
C HIS A 69 5.62 21.65 -3.03
N PRO A 70 5.05 22.86 -3.05
CA PRO A 70 5.46 23.93 -3.96
C PRO A 70 6.94 24.31 -3.87
N GLU A 71 7.52 24.30 -2.66
CA GLU A 71 8.92 24.70 -2.44
C GLU A 71 9.87 23.50 -2.35
N TRP A 72 9.43 22.37 -1.77
CA TRP A 72 10.29 21.18 -1.54
C TRP A 72 10.25 20.18 -2.69
N GLY A 73 9.31 20.34 -3.62
CA GLY A 73 9.06 19.35 -4.66
C GLY A 73 8.43 18.07 -4.11
N PRO A 74 8.78 16.91 -4.70
CA PRO A 74 8.20 15.63 -4.30
C PRO A 74 8.60 15.22 -2.87
N VAL A 75 7.63 14.95 -2.01
CA VAL A 75 7.82 14.45 -0.65
C VAL A 75 7.49 12.95 -0.61
N SER A 76 8.41 12.15 -0.08
CA SER A 76 8.25 10.69 -0.02
C SER A 76 7.09 10.25 0.88
N PRO A 77 6.27 9.27 0.48
CA PRO A 77 5.28 8.63 1.36
C PRO A 77 5.88 8.11 2.67
N ALA A 78 7.09 7.57 2.64
CA ALA A 78 7.81 7.13 3.83
C ALA A 78 8.13 8.27 4.84
N GLN A 79 8.00 9.53 4.44
CA GLN A 79 8.18 10.69 5.31
C GLN A 79 6.84 11.23 5.82
N PHE A 80 5.86 11.43 4.91
CA PHE A 80 4.63 12.11 5.31
C PHE A 80 3.56 11.17 5.90
N ILE A 81 3.55 9.86 5.56
CA ILE A 81 2.58 8.93 6.16
C ILE A 81 2.84 8.71 7.65
N PRO A 82 4.08 8.38 8.10
CA PRO A 82 4.37 8.29 9.53
C PRO A 82 4.09 9.60 10.28
N LEU A 83 4.38 10.75 9.65
CA LEU A 83 4.07 12.05 10.22
C LEU A 83 2.55 12.23 10.41
N ALA A 84 1.74 11.89 9.40
CA ALA A 84 0.28 11.94 9.50
C ALA A 84 -0.26 11.04 10.62
N GLU A 85 0.36 9.87 10.82
CA GLU A 85 0.02 8.96 11.92
C GLU A 85 0.31 9.57 13.28
N GLU A 86 1.50 10.15 13.47
CA GLU A 86 1.93 10.71 14.75
C GLU A 86 1.17 12.00 15.12
N THR A 87 0.82 12.80 14.12
CA THR A 87 0.13 14.09 14.31
C THR A 87 -1.40 13.99 14.29
N GLY A 88 -1.94 12.78 14.04
CA GLY A 88 -3.39 12.56 13.99
C GLY A 88 -4.06 13.04 12.71
N LEU A 89 -3.29 13.30 11.64
CA LEU A 89 -3.81 13.67 10.32
C LEU A 89 -4.23 12.44 9.48
N ILE A 90 -3.86 11.23 9.92
CA ILE A 90 -4.13 10.01 9.15
C ILE A 90 -5.60 9.79 8.82
N PRO A 91 -6.60 10.12 9.69
CA PRO A 91 -8.00 9.99 9.33
C PRO A 91 -8.43 10.89 8.17
N ALA A 92 -7.95 12.14 8.16
CA ALA A 92 -8.24 13.06 7.07
C ALA A 92 -7.57 12.61 5.77
N LEU A 93 -6.33 12.14 5.85
CA LEU A 93 -5.61 11.57 4.71
C LEU A 93 -6.31 10.32 4.16
N THR A 94 -6.76 9.41 5.03
CA THR A 94 -7.50 8.21 4.63
C THR A 94 -8.83 8.55 3.97
N HIS A 95 -9.56 9.50 4.53
CA HIS A 95 -10.83 9.96 3.93
C HIS A 95 -10.60 10.56 2.54
N TRP A 96 -9.60 11.43 2.39
CA TRP A 96 -9.19 11.98 1.11
C TRP A 96 -8.83 10.86 0.12
N LEU A 97 -7.98 9.91 0.53
CA LEU A 97 -7.54 8.79 -0.30
C LEU A 97 -8.72 7.98 -0.85
N VAL A 98 -9.63 7.54 0.04
CA VAL A 98 -10.81 6.74 -0.36
C VAL A 98 -11.72 7.53 -1.29
N ASN A 99 -11.94 8.83 -1.02
CA ASN A 99 -12.76 9.69 -1.87
C ASN A 99 -12.15 9.85 -3.26
N GLU A 100 -10.86 10.18 -3.37
CA GLU A 100 -10.15 10.33 -4.64
C GLU A 100 -10.15 9.04 -5.47
N VAL A 101 -9.94 7.89 -4.83
CA VAL A 101 -10.00 6.59 -5.51
C VAL A 101 -11.42 6.33 -6.03
N CYS A 102 -12.46 6.57 -5.24
CA CYS A 102 -13.84 6.40 -5.68
C CYS A 102 -14.17 7.31 -6.87
N GLN A 103 -13.74 8.55 -6.85
CA GLN A 103 -13.91 9.49 -7.94
C GLN A 103 -13.17 9.01 -9.21
N GLN A 104 -11.95 8.49 -9.05
CA GLN A 104 -11.16 7.99 -10.17
C GLN A 104 -11.77 6.74 -10.79
N ILE A 105 -12.31 5.80 -10.01
CA ILE A 105 -13.01 4.63 -10.51
C ILE A 105 -14.19 5.07 -11.39
N ASN A 106 -14.98 6.04 -10.96
CA ASN A 106 -16.09 6.57 -11.76
C ASN A 106 -15.62 7.25 -13.04
N THR A 107 -14.49 7.95 -13.00
CA THR A 107 -13.86 8.55 -14.20
C THR A 107 -13.49 7.46 -15.21
N TRP A 108 -12.85 6.37 -14.78
CA TRP A 108 -12.50 5.25 -15.65
C TRP A 108 -13.75 4.56 -16.22
N ARG A 109 -14.78 4.33 -15.40
CA ARG A 109 -16.05 3.75 -15.86
C ARG A 109 -16.71 4.61 -16.94
N THR A 110 -16.73 5.91 -16.74
CA THR A 110 -17.28 6.86 -17.74
C THR A 110 -16.47 6.83 -19.03
N ALA A 111 -15.15 6.69 -18.93
CA ALA A 111 -14.26 6.54 -20.09
C ALA A 111 -14.26 5.11 -20.67
N ARG A 112 -15.05 4.19 -20.13
CA ARG A 112 -15.08 2.76 -20.50
C ARG A 112 -13.73 2.04 -20.37
N ILE A 113 -12.90 2.49 -19.44
CA ILE A 113 -11.67 1.81 -19.07
C ILE A 113 -12.00 0.82 -17.97
N ALA A 114 -11.79 -0.47 -18.25
CA ALA A 114 -12.09 -1.54 -17.28
C ALA A 114 -10.96 -1.69 -16.27
N VAL A 115 -11.25 -1.30 -15.03
CA VAL A 115 -10.38 -1.56 -13.86
C VAL A 115 -11.19 -2.42 -12.89
N PRO A 116 -10.75 -3.68 -12.64
CA PRO A 116 -11.54 -4.63 -11.83
C PRO A 116 -11.75 -4.17 -10.39
N HIS A 117 -10.72 -3.62 -9.76
CA HIS A 117 -10.76 -2.99 -8.44
C HIS A 117 -9.54 -2.08 -8.25
N VAL A 118 -9.60 -1.23 -7.23
CA VAL A 118 -8.46 -0.43 -6.79
C VAL A 118 -8.12 -0.77 -5.34
N ALA A 119 -6.87 -1.13 -5.11
CA ALA A 119 -6.33 -1.39 -3.78
C ALA A 119 -5.87 -0.08 -3.13
N VAL A 120 -6.08 0.06 -1.83
CA VAL A 120 -5.68 1.21 -1.02
C VAL A 120 -5.03 0.77 0.28
N ASN A 121 -3.85 1.32 0.55
CA ASN A 121 -3.14 1.11 1.81
C ASN A 121 -3.80 1.88 2.95
N LEU A 122 -4.13 1.18 4.04
CA LEU A 122 -4.77 1.75 5.21
C LEU A 122 -3.88 1.64 6.45
N SER A 123 -3.68 2.77 7.10
CA SER A 123 -2.98 2.77 8.40
C SER A 123 -3.80 2.06 9.47
N GLY A 124 -3.10 1.30 10.33
CA GLY A 124 -3.71 0.69 11.51
C GLY A 124 -4.42 1.69 12.41
N ARG A 125 -3.94 2.93 12.48
CA ARG A 125 -4.58 3.99 13.26
C ARG A 125 -5.97 4.37 12.75
N SER A 126 -6.27 4.17 11.47
CA SER A 126 -7.61 4.36 10.92
C SER A 126 -8.61 3.36 11.52
N PHE A 127 -8.18 2.13 11.74
CA PHE A 127 -9.00 1.09 12.36
C PHE A 127 -9.26 1.30 13.86
N HIS A 128 -8.45 2.14 14.53
CA HIS A 128 -8.69 2.53 15.93
C HIS A 128 -9.84 3.54 16.09
N GLN A 129 -10.41 4.02 15.01
CA GLN A 129 -11.48 5.00 15.05
C GLN A 129 -12.85 4.33 14.97
N LYS A 130 -13.70 4.66 15.93
CA LYS A 130 -15.09 4.22 15.92
C LYS A 130 -15.79 4.76 14.68
N GLY A 131 -16.47 3.87 13.94
CA GLY A 131 -17.22 4.24 12.75
C GLY A 131 -16.38 4.37 11.47
N PHE A 132 -15.11 4.00 11.49
CA PHE A 132 -14.24 4.00 10.31
C PHE A 132 -14.86 3.17 9.16
N ALA A 133 -15.26 1.93 9.42
CA ALA A 133 -15.91 1.06 8.44
C ALA A 133 -17.17 1.69 7.83
N GLN A 134 -17.98 2.34 8.66
CA GLN A 134 -19.17 3.03 8.19
C GLN A 134 -18.84 4.21 7.29
N ASN A 135 -17.77 4.95 7.60
CA ASN A 135 -17.32 6.07 6.77
C ASN A 135 -16.87 5.60 5.38
N VAL A 136 -16.08 4.50 5.30
CA VAL A 136 -15.68 3.90 4.03
C VAL A 136 -16.91 3.50 3.21
N SER A 137 -17.86 2.80 3.82
CA SER A 137 -19.10 2.37 3.15
C SER A 137 -19.99 3.53 2.70
N ASN A 138 -20.04 4.60 3.48
CA ASN A 138 -20.78 5.80 3.11
C ASN A 138 -20.15 6.48 1.89
N THR A 139 -18.81 6.57 1.85
CA THR A 139 -18.08 7.14 0.70
C THR A 139 -18.32 6.31 -0.56
N LEU A 140 -18.20 4.98 -0.50
CA LEU A 140 -18.52 4.10 -1.63
C LEU A 140 -19.94 4.34 -2.14
N ARG A 141 -20.93 4.39 -1.23
CA ARG A 141 -22.33 4.61 -1.58
C ARG A 141 -22.58 5.99 -2.19
N GLN A 142 -21.94 7.04 -1.69
CA GLN A 142 -22.03 8.40 -2.26
C GLN A 142 -21.55 8.45 -3.71
N HIS A 143 -20.55 7.64 -4.04
CA HIS A 143 -20.03 7.51 -5.40
C HIS A 143 -20.77 6.45 -6.25
N GLY A 144 -21.76 5.76 -5.69
CA GLY A 144 -22.48 4.69 -6.40
C GLY A 144 -21.64 3.45 -6.67
N LEU A 145 -20.61 3.22 -5.86
CA LEU A 145 -19.70 2.09 -5.97
C LEU A 145 -20.10 0.93 -5.07
N ALA A 146 -19.77 -0.28 -5.50
CA ALA A 146 -19.91 -1.47 -4.69
C ALA A 146 -18.67 -1.71 -3.80
N ALA A 147 -18.84 -2.45 -2.72
CA ALA A 147 -17.76 -2.73 -1.79
C ALA A 147 -16.55 -3.45 -2.45
N HIS A 148 -16.80 -4.27 -3.47
CA HIS A 148 -15.76 -5.01 -4.19
C HIS A 148 -14.95 -4.16 -5.17
N ASP A 149 -15.35 -2.91 -5.43
CA ASP A 149 -14.59 -1.98 -6.28
C ASP A 149 -13.34 -1.47 -5.58
N LEU A 150 -13.32 -1.56 -4.25
CA LEU A 150 -12.20 -1.16 -3.41
C LEU A 150 -11.65 -2.39 -2.66
N LEU A 151 -10.34 -2.58 -2.74
CA LEU A 151 -9.59 -3.54 -1.94
C LEU A 151 -8.86 -2.78 -0.84
N LEU A 152 -9.03 -3.17 0.42
CA LEU A 152 -8.44 -2.49 1.57
C LEU A 152 -7.20 -3.28 2.01
N GLU A 153 -6.02 -2.67 1.87
CA GLU A 153 -4.76 -3.28 2.29
C GLU A 153 -4.46 -2.93 3.74
N ILE A 154 -4.21 -3.94 4.54
CA ILE A 154 -3.90 -3.85 5.96
C ILE A 154 -2.63 -4.62 6.29
N THR A 155 -1.81 -4.10 7.20
CA THR A 155 -0.62 -4.80 7.67
C THR A 155 -0.95 -5.90 8.68
N GLU A 156 -0.01 -6.83 8.90
CA GLU A 156 -0.14 -7.87 9.93
C GLU A 156 -0.43 -7.29 11.33
N SER A 157 0.14 -6.13 11.65
CA SER A 157 -0.07 -5.48 12.95
C SER A 157 -1.52 -5.05 13.19
N VAL A 158 -2.24 -4.66 12.15
CA VAL A 158 -3.68 -4.36 12.22
C VAL A 158 -4.47 -5.64 12.49
N MET A 159 -4.10 -6.70 11.80
CA MET A 159 -4.72 -8.01 11.95
C MET A 159 -4.57 -8.55 13.37
N MET A 160 -3.40 -8.34 13.99
CA MET A 160 -3.07 -8.80 15.35
C MET A 160 -3.59 -7.86 16.45
N ASP A 161 -4.18 -6.74 16.10
CA ASP A 161 -4.67 -5.77 17.07
C ASP A 161 -5.93 -6.32 17.78
N ALA A 162 -5.78 -6.57 19.07
CA ALA A 162 -6.84 -7.11 19.92
C ALA A 162 -7.87 -6.05 20.41
N ARG A 163 -7.75 -4.80 19.97
CA ARG A 163 -8.72 -3.75 20.34
C ARG A 163 -10.09 -4.08 19.77
N GLU A 164 -11.09 -4.01 20.61
CA GLU A 164 -12.50 -4.26 20.23
C GLU A 164 -12.92 -3.41 19.01
N VAL A 165 -12.61 -2.11 19.03
CA VAL A 165 -12.93 -1.20 17.93
C VAL A 165 -12.28 -1.59 16.61
N THR A 166 -11.07 -2.15 16.63
CA THR A 166 -10.37 -2.62 15.42
C THR A 166 -11.08 -3.85 14.86
N GLN A 167 -11.41 -4.81 15.71
CA GLN A 167 -12.11 -6.02 15.32
C GLN A 167 -13.53 -5.70 14.80
N GLU A 168 -14.27 -4.82 15.47
CA GLU A 168 -15.58 -4.33 15.01
C GLU A 168 -15.51 -3.72 13.61
N ASN A 169 -14.50 -2.88 13.32
CA ASN A 169 -14.32 -2.28 12.01
C ASN A 169 -14.01 -3.32 10.93
N ILE A 170 -13.14 -4.31 11.22
CA ILE A 170 -12.80 -5.38 10.29
C ILE A 170 -14.04 -6.24 9.98
N GLU A 171 -14.77 -6.64 11.01
CA GLU A 171 -16.00 -7.44 10.85
C GLU A 171 -17.06 -6.68 10.05
N LEU A 172 -17.29 -5.40 10.37
CA LEU A 172 -18.27 -4.58 9.67
C LEU A 172 -17.91 -4.41 8.19
N LEU A 173 -16.66 -4.11 7.85
CA LEU A 173 -16.20 -4.04 6.46
C LEU A 173 -16.45 -5.35 5.72
N SER A 174 -16.14 -6.47 6.34
CA SER A 174 -16.39 -7.80 5.78
C SER A 174 -17.88 -8.07 5.55
N GLN A 175 -18.72 -7.80 6.55
CA GLN A 175 -20.18 -7.96 6.42
C GLN A 175 -20.78 -7.10 5.32
N GLN A 176 -20.19 -5.94 5.05
CA GLN A 176 -20.56 -5.04 3.97
C GLN A 176 -20.03 -5.47 2.60
N GLY A 177 -19.25 -6.56 2.54
CA GLY A 177 -18.72 -7.14 1.31
C GLY A 177 -17.41 -6.50 0.84
N SER A 178 -16.73 -5.71 1.68
CA SER A 178 -15.40 -5.19 1.36
C SER A 178 -14.38 -6.32 1.30
N ARG A 179 -13.43 -6.21 0.37
CA ARG A 179 -12.30 -7.14 0.24
C ARG A 179 -11.13 -6.61 1.04
N LEU A 180 -10.49 -7.50 1.82
CA LEU A 180 -9.29 -7.19 2.56
C LEU A 180 -8.09 -7.95 1.97
N SER A 181 -6.97 -7.24 1.82
CA SER A 181 -5.66 -7.79 1.47
C SER A 181 -4.71 -7.59 2.64
N LEU A 182 -3.89 -8.59 2.89
CA LEU A 182 -2.85 -8.54 3.90
C LEU A 182 -1.53 -8.11 3.27
N ASP A 183 -1.03 -6.95 3.67
CA ASP A 183 0.19 -6.34 3.16
C ASP A 183 1.42 -6.72 3.98
N ASP A 184 2.61 -6.65 3.35
CA ASP A 184 3.94 -6.91 3.94
C ASP A 184 4.05 -8.30 4.60
N PHE A 185 3.35 -9.32 4.08
CA PHE A 185 3.34 -10.64 4.70
C PHE A 185 4.72 -11.29 4.72
N GLY A 186 5.09 -11.80 5.90
CA GLY A 186 6.34 -12.51 6.13
C GLY A 186 7.48 -11.67 6.69
N THR A 187 7.29 -10.34 6.84
CA THR A 187 8.29 -9.46 7.48
C THR A 187 8.17 -9.43 9.00
N GLY A 188 7.06 -9.96 9.56
CA GLY A 188 6.73 -9.97 10.98
C GLY A 188 6.53 -11.36 11.59
N TYR A 189 5.95 -11.42 12.77
CA TYR A 189 5.56 -12.64 13.47
C TYR A 189 4.17 -13.09 13.02
N SER A 190 4.04 -13.63 11.82
CA SER A 190 2.75 -14.11 11.32
C SER A 190 2.26 -15.31 12.12
N SER A 191 1.18 -15.13 12.86
CA SER A 191 0.47 -16.27 13.42
C SER A 191 -0.55 -16.81 12.41
N LEU A 192 -0.22 -17.89 11.74
CA LEU A 192 -1.10 -18.57 10.77
C LEU A 192 -2.51 -18.86 11.32
N SER A 193 -2.64 -18.97 12.66
CA SER A 193 -3.92 -19.19 13.31
C SER A 193 -4.91 -18.02 13.15
N TYR A 194 -4.43 -16.80 12.92
CA TYR A 194 -5.28 -15.62 12.69
C TYR A 194 -5.74 -15.50 11.25
N LEU A 195 -4.91 -15.91 10.28
CA LEU A 195 -5.29 -15.85 8.85
C LEU A 195 -6.58 -16.60 8.56
N HIS A 196 -6.80 -17.74 9.21
CA HIS A 196 -8.01 -18.54 9.01
C HIS A 196 -9.29 -17.87 9.56
N ARG A 197 -9.16 -16.95 10.51
CA ARG A 197 -10.32 -16.32 11.18
C ARG A 197 -10.80 -15.05 10.52
N LEU A 198 -9.94 -14.42 9.72
CA LEU A 198 -10.23 -13.13 9.12
C LEU A 198 -10.70 -13.28 7.67
N PRO A 199 -11.56 -12.37 7.22
CA PRO A 199 -12.13 -12.40 5.87
C PRO A 199 -11.15 -11.89 4.80
N ILE A 200 -9.88 -12.28 4.92
CA ILE A 200 -8.82 -11.89 3.99
C ILE A 200 -8.94 -12.76 2.73
N ARG A 201 -8.88 -12.12 1.59
CA ARG A 201 -8.98 -12.76 0.27
C ARG A 201 -7.68 -12.73 -0.51
N GLU A 202 -6.78 -11.83 -0.13
CA GLU A 202 -5.55 -11.59 -0.84
C GLU A 202 -4.39 -11.39 0.13
N LEU A 203 -3.21 -11.82 -0.29
CA LEU A 203 -1.98 -11.73 0.46
C LEU A 203 -0.90 -11.13 -0.46
N LYS A 204 -0.29 -10.03 -0.04
CA LYS A 204 0.82 -9.40 -0.74
C LYS A 204 2.13 -9.94 -0.19
N LEU A 205 2.92 -10.56 -1.05
CA LEU A 205 4.26 -11.04 -0.73
C LEU A 205 5.23 -9.88 -0.89
N ASP A 206 5.86 -9.48 0.22
CA ASP A 206 6.78 -8.33 0.26
C ASP A 206 7.92 -8.49 -0.75
N LYS A 207 8.32 -7.37 -1.32
CA LYS A 207 9.40 -7.29 -2.33
C LYS A 207 10.72 -7.91 -1.89
N SER A 208 11.04 -7.95 -0.58
CA SER A 208 12.29 -8.54 -0.08
C SER A 208 12.38 -10.03 -0.43
N PHE A 209 11.27 -10.76 -0.43
CA PHE A 209 11.23 -12.14 -0.87
C PHE A 209 11.48 -12.27 -2.37
N VAL A 210 10.90 -11.37 -3.17
CA VAL A 210 11.00 -11.40 -4.63
C VAL A 210 12.39 -10.99 -5.13
N GLN A 211 13.01 -9.98 -4.51
CA GLN A 211 14.34 -9.50 -4.89
C GLN A 211 15.43 -10.58 -4.75
N ASP A 212 15.32 -11.43 -3.74
CA ASP A 212 16.31 -12.46 -3.45
C ASP A 212 16.07 -13.79 -4.18
N LEU A 213 14.97 -13.93 -4.95
CA LEU A 213 14.61 -15.18 -5.64
C LEU A 213 15.69 -15.72 -6.56
N GLU A 214 16.47 -14.85 -7.20
CA GLU A 214 17.49 -15.28 -8.16
C GLU A 214 18.72 -15.88 -7.47
N HIS A 215 19.00 -15.49 -6.23
CA HIS A 215 20.29 -15.75 -5.58
C HIS A 215 20.18 -16.53 -4.25
N SER A 216 18.98 -16.66 -3.68
CA SER A 216 18.78 -17.28 -2.36
C SER A 216 17.83 -18.48 -2.41
N GLU A 217 18.36 -19.66 -2.10
CA GLU A 217 17.53 -20.85 -1.92
C GLU A 217 16.56 -20.70 -0.74
N THR A 218 16.98 -19.99 0.30
CA THR A 218 16.11 -19.71 1.46
C THR A 218 14.92 -18.83 1.06
N ALA A 219 15.16 -17.78 0.26
CA ALA A 219 14.07 -16.93 -0.25
C ALA A 219 13.10 -17.74 -1.12
N ARG A 220 13.59 -18.62 -1.98
CA ARG A 220 12.76 -19.55 -2.78
C ARG A 220 11.91 -20.46 -1.91
N ALA A 221 12.51 -21.11 -0.91
CA ALA A 221 11.81 -22.02 -0.01
C ALA A 221 10.71 -21.30 0.79
N LEU A 222 11.00 -20.10 1.29
CA LEU A 222 10.03 -19.26 2.01
C LEU A 222 8.88 -18.84 1.08
N THR A 223 9.18 -18.36 -0.12
CA THR A 223 8.16 -17.96 -1.10
C THR A 223 7.24 -19.13 -1.46
N ILE A 224 7.79 -20.32 -1.74
CA ILE A 224 7.00 -21.54 -1.99
C ILE A 224 6.09 -21.87 -0.80
N SER A 225 6.61 -21.72 0.42
CA SER A 225 5.82 -21.97 1.64
C SER A 225 4.65 -21.00 1.74
N VAL A 226 4.86 -19.71 1.50
CA VAL A 226 3.82 -18.68 1.50
C VAL A 226 2.76 -18.97 0.44
N LEU A 227 3.18 -19.25 -0.80
CA LEU A 227 2.25 -19.60 -1.90
C LEU A 227 1.40 -20.83 -1.56
N SER A 228 2.01 -21.85 -0.94
CA SER A 228 1.31 -23.07 -0.53
C SER A 228 0.28 -22.82 0.58
N ILE A 229 0.63 -21.99 1.58
CA ILE A 229 -0.27 -21.60 2.66
C ILE A 229 -1.45 -20.81 2.11
N ALA A 230 -1.19 -19.77 1.31
CA ALA A 230 -2.23 -18.95 0.71
C ALA A 230 -3.20 -19.79 -0.13
N LYS A 231 -2.68 -20.67 -0.97
CA LYS A 231 -3.48 -21.63 -1.75
C LYS A 231 -4.36 -22.51 -0.89
N SER A 232 -3.82 -23.04 0.22
CA SER A 232 -4.56 -23.90 1.15
C SER A 232 -5.70 -23.15 1.86
N LEU A 233 -5.56 -21.83 2.02
CA LEU A 233 -6.55 -20.94 2.61
C LEU A 233 -7.51 -20.30 1.57
N GLY A 234 -7.32 -20.58 0.28
CA GLY A 234 -8.12 -20.01 -0.81
C GLY A 234 -7.89 -18.51 -1.00
N MET A 235 -6.68 -18.04 -0.72
CA MET A 235 -6.27 -16.64 -0.89
C MET A 235 -5.48 -16.48 -2.18
N THR A 236 -5.71 -15.38 -2.89
CA THR A 236 -4.86 -14.94 -4.02
C THR A 236 -3.55 -14.37 -3.48
N VAL A 237 -2.43 -14.65 -4.15
CA VAL A 237 -1.13 -14.04 -3.81
C VAL A 237 -0.75 -13.02 -4.86
N VAL A 238 -0.41 -11.81 -4.40
CA VAL A 238 0.20 -10.74 -5.21
C VAL A 238 1.69 -10.66 -4.84
N ALA A 239 2.58 -11.02 -5.76
CA ALA A 239 4.02 -10.86 -5.55
C ALA A 239 4.45 -9.44 -5.93
N GLU A 240 5.06 -8.73 -4.98
CA GLU A 240 5.50 -7.36 -5.16
C GLU A 240 6.96 -7.23 -5.58
N GLY A 241 7.30 -6.11 -6.20
CA GLY A 241 8.68 -5.79 -6.55
C GLY A 241 9.26 -6.67 -7.65
N VAL A 242 8.43 -7.16 -8.58
CA VAL A 242 8.90 -7.92 -9.75
C VAL A 242 9.60 -6.97 -10.72
N GLU A 243 10.92 -7.11 -10.85
CA GLU A 243 11.78 -6.23 -11.66
C GLU A 243 12.41 -6.94 -12.85
N THR A 244 12.52 -8.28 -12.81
CA THR A 244 13.17 -9.05 -13.86
C THR A 244 12.26 -10.12 -14.47
N SER A 245 12.50 -10.44 -15.73
CA SER A 245 11.79 -11.54 -16.41
C SER A 245 12.07 -12.91 -15.77
N GLN A 246 13.20 -13.07 -15.08
CA GLN A 246 13.55 -14.30 -14.38
C GLN A 246 12.68 -14.46 -13.12
N GLN A 247 12.50 -13.40 -12.32
CA GLN A 247 11.57 -13.39 -11.19
C GLN A 247 10.15 -13.70 -11.64
N CYS A 248 9.68 -13.04 -12.69
CA CYS A 248 8.36 -13.23 -13.25
C CYS A 248 8.11 -14.70 -13.65
N ARG A 249 9.03 -15.31 -14.40
CA ARG A 249 8.94 -16.73 -14.80
C ARG A 249 8.93 -17.66 -13.60
N TRP A 250 9.84 -17.44 -12.66
CA TRP A 250 9.94 -18.27 -11.47
C TRP A 250 8.66 -18.25 -10.64
N LEU A 251 8.10 -17.07 -10.40
CA LEU A 251 6.84 -16.88 -9.67
C LEU A 251 5.68 -17.60 -10.36
N LYS A 252 5.58 -17.46 -11.70
CA LYS A 252 4.57 -18.12 -12.52
C LYS A 252 4.68 -19.66 -12.44
N GLU A 253 5.90 -20.20 -12.58
CA GLU A 253 6.16 -21.63 -12.48
C GLU A 253 5.80 -22.23 -11.12
N HIS A 254 5.86 -21.41 -10.05
CA HIS A 254 5.52 -21.84 -8.69
C HIS A 254 4.07 -21.47 -8.28
N GLY A 255 3.26 -21.02 -9.24
CA GLY A 255 1.82 -20.84 -9.06
C GLY A 255 1.42 -19.53 -8.36
N CYS A 256 2.26 -18.49 -8.41
CA CYS A 256 1.86 -17.16 -8.04
C CYS A 256 0.84 -16.62 -9.06
N GLU A 257 -0.33 -16.18 -8.58
CA GLU A 257 -1.46 -15.83 -9.46
C GLU A 257 -1.38 -14.40 -9.98
N VAL A 258 -0.85 -13.46 -9.18
CA VAL A 258 -0.80 -12.04 -9.50
C VAL A 258 0.58 -11.49 -9.19
N MET A 259 1.03 -10.57 -9.99
CA MET A 259 2.35 -9.94 -9.87
C MET A 259 2.24 -8.42 -10.03
N GLN A 260 3.09 -7.70 -9.28
CA GLN A 260 3.23 -6.26 -9.31
C GLN A 260 4.71 -5.88 -9.25
N GLY A 261 5.14 -4.94 -10.08
CA GLY A 261 6.52 -4.48 -10.07
C GLY A 261 6.89 -3.64 -11.28
N TYR A 262 8.11 -3.11 -11.28
CA TYR A 262 8.56 -2.21 -12.34
C TYR A 262 8.71 -2.88 -13.71
N LEU A 263 8.84 -4.19 -13.74
CA LEU A 263 8.82 -4.95 -14.99
C LEU A 263 7.46 -4.83 -15.69
N LEU A 264 6.36 -4.86 -14.93
CA LEU A 264 5.00 -4.89 -15.43
C LEU A 264 4.42 -3.49 -15.60
N GLY A 265 4.79 -2.57 -14.72
CA GLY A 265 4.36 -1.17 -14.76
C GLY A 265 4.84 -0.39 -13.54
N ARG A 266 5.33 0.81 -13.78
CA ARG A 266 5.67 1.74 -12.69
C ARG A 266 4.39 2.45 -12.22
N PRO A 267 4.35 2.94 -10.95
CA PRO A 267 3.29 3.82 -10.51
C PRO A 267 3.13 5.02 -11.47
N MET A 268 1.95 5.21 -12.03
CA MET A 268 1.67 6.23 -13.04
C MET A 268 0.42 7.04 -12.71
N PRO A 269 0.31 8.29 -13.19
CA PRO A 269 -0.93 9.07 -13.12
C PRO A 269 -2.08 8.34 -13.85
N ALA A 270 -3.31 8.52 -13.37
CA ALA A 270 -4.50 7.81 -13.87
C ALA A 270 -4.72 7.94 -15.38
N HIS A 271 -4.38 9.09 -15.98
CA HIS A 271 -4.55 9.34 -17.42
C HIS A 271 -3.61 8.49 -18.30
N MET A 272 -2.52 7.97 -17.75
CA MET A 272 -1.56 7.13 -18.48
C MET A 272 -2.01 5.66 -18.58
N LEU A 273 -3.02 5.25 -17.82
CA LEU A 273 -3.47 3.85 -17.79
C LEU A 273 -3.86 3.33 -19.17
N HIS A 274 -4.55 4.13 -19.97
CA HIS A 274 -4.97 3.70 -21.32
C HIS A 274 -3.77 3.44 -22.24
N ALA A 275 -2.76 4.33 -22.23
CA ALA A 275 -1.54 4.14 -23.02
C ALA A 275 -0.77 2.91 -22.55
N TRP A 276 -0.61 2.74 -21.22
CA TRP A 276 0.04 1.58 -20.63
C TRP A 276 -0.65 0.26 -21.03
N SER A 277 -1.98 0.18 -21.01
CA SER A 277 -2.71 -1.04 -21.33
C SER A 277 -2.51 -1.51 -22.79
N VAL A 278 -2.28 -0.57 -23.70
CA VAL A 278 -1.94 -0.86 -25.10
C VAL A 278 -0.50 -1.40 -25.22
N GLU A 279 0.44 -0.79 -24.51
CA GLU A 279 1.85 -1.18 -24.54
C GLU A 279 2.10 -2.53 -23.81
N ALA A 280 1.46 -2.74 -22.66
CA ALA A 280 1.61 -3.97 -21.89
C ALA A 280 1.21 -5.20 -22.67
N SER A 281 0.17 -5.09 -23.51
CA SER A 281 -0.24 -6.17 -24.43
C SER A 281 0.84 -6.54 -25.47
N ALA A 282 1.78 -5.64 -25.74
CA ALA A 282 2.84 -5.86 -26.73
C ALA A 282 4.14 -6.43 -26.11
N VAL A 283 4.45 -6.09 -24.84
CA VAL A 283 5.72 -6.45 -24.18
C VAL A 283 5.68 -7.86 -23.57
N CYS A 284 4.53 -8.33 -23.17
CA CYS A 284 4.40 -9.64 -22.53
C CYS A 284 4.31 -10.82 -23.52
N CYS A 285 4.31 -10.57 -24.84
CA CYS A 285 4.33 -11.59 -25.89
C CYS A 285 5.75 -11.91 -26.38
N SER A 286 6.77 -11.29 -25.84
CA SER A 286 8.21 -11.55 -26.14
C SER A 286 8.91 -12.16 -24.92
#